data_253a9e2b09395a2224e093003d469c0e
#
_entry.id   253a9e2b09395a2224e093003d469c0e
#
_cell.length_a   1.000
_cell.length_b   1.000
_cell.length_c   1.000
_cell.angle_alpha   90.00
_cell.angle_beta   90.00
_cell.angle_gamma   90.00
#
_symmetry.space_group_name_H-M   'P 1'
#
loop_
_entity.id
_entity.type
_entity.pdbx_description
1 polymer ?
#
loop_
_entity_poly.entity_id
_entity_poly.type
_entity_poly.pdbx_seq_one_letter_code
_entity_poly.pdbx_strand_id
1 'polypeptide(L)'
;MMIVLADDITGAAEIAGIAHTLGVDATVIATDTRSMTEQEAVKTIADIAERYGFADKECVVFKKVDSALRGHVVAEINTLLEHSHYKKALYLPCNPSKGRIIRDGIYYINNVPISNTDFSFDPEFPAFSSSLAERFPDLTSADAVSNDDIQRIAEAADSETLLVGAADLFEAFCQTLSSPQTESADADSDHTEALNYIIIQGSTQSKDLSDTEFFRHHNIQTCQMPDDVFDGRDRTDWISRGGNICLTIPQKRKGNPQWLKRAMADAVNALVNDSSTEWQGTIIIEGGATACAILTALGWKDFEVEKEIAPGVVMLRHGNSHIILKPGSYPWGKLFD
;
A
#
# COMPACT_ATOMS: atom_id res chain seq x y z
N MET A 1 -10.45 -12.00 16.62
CA MET A 1 -9.47 -11.96 15.49
C MET A 1 -9.73 -10.71 14.68
N MET A 2 -8.70 -9.92 14.37
CA MET A 2 -8.85 -8.74 13.51
C MET A 2 -8.40 -9.06 12.08
N ILE A 3 -9.23 -8.74 11.09
CA ILE A 3 -8.92 -8.85 9.67
C ILE A 3 -9.01 -7.46 9.03
N VAL A 4 -7.98 -7.09 8.30
CA VAL A 4 -7.97 -5.84 7.52
C VAL A 4 -7.90 -6.16 6.04
N LEU A 5 -8.82 -5.62 5.25
CA LEU A 5 -8.80 -5.72 3.80
C LEU A 5 -8.27 -4.42 3.20
N ALA A 6 -7.19 -4.49 2.44
CA ALA A 6 -6.66 -3.34 1.70
C ALA A 6 -6.74 -3.59 0.21
N ASP A 7 -7.19 -2.58 -0.53
CA ASP A 7 -7.41 -2.64 -1.97
C ASP A 7 -6.12 -2.65 -2.81
N ASP A 8 -4.97 -2.33 -2.18
CA ASP A 8 -3.64 -2.48 -2.77
C ASP A 8 -2.58 -2.90 -1.76
N ILE A 9 -1.44 -3.40 -2.26
CA ILE A 9 -0.39 -3.99 -1.42
C ILE A 9 0.36 -2.94 -0.59
N THR A 10 0.52 -1.71 -1.06
CA THR A 10 1.19 -0.66 -0.28
C THR A 10 0.31 -0.15 0.85
N GLY A 11 -0.99 -0.08 0.63
CA GLY A 11 -1.96 0.17 1.68
C GLY A 11 -2.01 -0.95 2.70
N ALA A 12 -1.90 -2.21 2.27
CA ALA A 12 -1.79 -3.35 3.18
C ALA A 12 -0.53 -3.27 4.03
N ALA A 13 0.62 -3.00 3.43
CA ALA A 13 1.88 -2.85 4.15
C ALA A 13 1.84 -1.69 5.16
N GLU A 14 1.29 -0.53 4.77
CA GLU A 14 1.10 0.62 5.67
C GLU A 14 0.28 0.23 6.91
N ILE A 15 -0.85 -0.41 6.73
CA ILE A 15 -1.72 -0.88 7.82
C ILE A 15 -1.01 -1.92 8.69
N ALA A 16 -0.31 -2.86 8.08
CA ALA A 16 0.43 -3.89 8.79
C ALA A 16 1.57 -3.29 9.64
N GLY A 17 2.27 -2.27 9.13
CA GLY A 17 3.26 -1.48 9.88
C GLY A 17 2.66 -0.78 11.10
N ILE A 18 1.52 -0.11 10.93
CA ILE A 18 0.80 0.54 12.04
C ILE A 18 0.37 -0.49 13.10
N ALA A 19 -0.25 -1.61 12.68
CA ALA A 19 -0.66 -2.67 13.59
C ALA A 19 0.52 -3.22 14.39
N HIS A 20 1.65 -3.49 13.72
CA HIS A 20 2.88 -3.96 14.34
C HIS A 20 3.41 -2.96 15.38
N THR A 21 3.50 -1.67 15.01
CA THR A 21 3.99 -0.59 15.89
C THR A 21 3.10 -0.43 17.14
N LEU A 22 1.78 -0.62 16.99
CA LEU A 22 0.83 -0.52 18.09
C LEU A 22 0.66 -1.85 18.87
N GLY A 23 1.35 -2.91 18.48
CA GLY A 23 1.22 -4.22 19.11
C GLY A 23 -0.16 -4.87 18.93
N VAL A 24 -0.85 -4.55 17.84
CA VAL A 24 -2.17 -5.10 17.50
C VAL A 24 -2.01 -6.33 16.63
N ASP A 25 -2.56 -7.46 17.08
CA ASP A 25 -2.59 -8.70 16.30
C ASP A 25 -3.67 -8.63 15.22
N ALA A 26 -3.25 -8.41 13.98
CA ALA A 26 -4.11 -8.28 12.83
C ALA A 26 -3.57 -9.05 11.62
N THR A 27 -4.47 -9.77 10.94
CA THR A 27 -4.21 -10.32 9.61
C THR A 27 -4.59 -9.30 8.55
N VAL A 28 -3.60 -8.78 7.81
CA VAL A 28 -3.82 -7.79 6.75
C VAL A 28 -3.76 -8.48 5.39
N ILE A 29 -4.83 -8.35 4.61
CA ILE A 29 -5.00 -8.98 3.31
C ILE A 29 -4.94 -7.91 2.22
N ALA A 30 -3.91 -7.96 1.37
CA ALA A 30 -3.85 -7.17 0.15
C ALA A 30 -4.71 -7.85 -0.92
N THR A 31 -5.84 -7.27 -1.25
CA THR A 31 -6.81 -7.86 -2.19
C THR A 31 -6.51 -7.57 -3.65
N ASP A 32 -5.74 -6.51 -3.94
CA ASP A 32 -5.48 -5.94 -5.27
C ASP A 32 -6.76 -5.61 -6.08
N THR A 33 -7.88 -5.44 -5.38
CA THR A 33 -9.20 -5.18 -6.00
C THR A 33 -9.25 -3.89 -6.78
N ARG A 34 -8.37 -2.93 -6.50
CA ARG A 34 -8.24 -1.69 -7.27
C ARG A 34 -7.86 -1.94 -8.73
N SER A 35 -7.08 -3.00 -9.01
CA SER A 35 -6.61 -3.37 -10.35
C SER A 35 -7.57 -4.29 -11.10
N MET A 36 -8.66 -4.72 -10.46
CA MET A 36 -9.67 -5.64 -10.98
C MET A 36 -10.85 -4.90 -11.61
N THR A 37 -11.68 -5.61 -12.37
CA THR A 37 -13.03 -5.14 -12.67
C THR A 37 -13.89 -5.14 -11.41
N GLU A 38 -14.95 -4.34 -11.38
CA GLU A 38 -15.86 -4.29 -10.22
C GLU A 38 -16.44 -5.65 -9.87
N GLN A 39 -16.80 -6.46 -10.87
CA GLN A 39 -17.33 -7.80 -10.66
C GLN A 39 -16.32 -8.76 -10.02
N GLU A 40 -15.07 -8.68 -10.46
CA GLU A 40 -13.97 -9.47 -9.86
C GLU A 40 -13.69 -9.01 -8.42
N ALA A 41 -13.69 -7.69 -8.17
CA ALA A 41 -13.52 -7.12 -6.85
C ALA A 41 -14.61 -7.60 -5.88
N VAL A 42 -15.89 -7.50 -6.26
CA VAL A 42 -17.04 -8.00 -5.49
C VAL A 42 -16.87 -9.47 -5.15
N LYS A 43 -16.56 -10.31 -6.15
CA LYS A 43 -16.34 -11.74 -5.93
C LYS A 43 -15.19 -12.00 -4.95
N THR A 44 -14.07 -11.31 -5.14
CA THR A 44 -12.90 -11.46 -4.26
C THR A 44 -13.23 -11.11 -2.81
N ILE A 45 -13.96 -10.02 -2.59
CA ILE A 45 -14.38 -9.60 -1.24
C ILE A 45 -15.34 -10.62 -0.62
N ALA A 46 -16.30 -11.12 -1.40
CA ALA A 46 -17.25 -12.15 -0.92
C ALA A 46 -16.54 -13.46 -0.54
N ASP A 47 -15.64 -13.95 -1.40
CA ASP A 47 -14.86 -15.18 -1.16
C ASP A 47 -14.00 -15.04 0.11
N ILE A 48 -13.41 -13.86 0.36
CA ILE A 48 -12.63 -13.58 1.59
C ILE A 48 -13.55 -13.52 2.81
N ALA A 49 -14.70 -12.84 2.72
CA ALA A 49 -15.63 -12.72 3.83
C ALA A 49 -16.16 -14.08 4.29
N GLU A 50 -16.47 -14.97 3.33
CA GLU A 50 -16.87 -16.33 3.62
C GLU A 50 -15.72 -17.14 4.25
N ARG A 51 -14.53 -17.08 3.66
CA ARG A 51 -13.35 -17.82 4.12
C ARG A 51 -12.94 -17.49 5.54
N TYR A 52 -13.03 -16.22 5.94
CA TYR A 52 -12.62 -15.74 7.26
C TYR A 52 -13.79 -15.56 8.23
N GLY A 53 -15.03 -15.91 7.82
CA GLY A 53 -16.19 -15.93 8.68
C GLY A 53 -16.64 -14.55 9.18
N PHE A 54 -16.72 -13.54 8.31
CA PHE A 54 -17.09 -12.17 8.72
C PHE A 54 -18.50 -12.02 9.27
N ALA A 55 -19.35 -13.04 9.10
CA ALA A 55 -20.66 -13.11 9.74
C ALA A 55 -20.58 -13.31 11.26
N ASP A 56 -19.45 -13.80 11.77
CA ASP A 56 -19.21 -13.94 13.20
C ASP A 56 -18.89 -12.58 13.84
N LYS A 57 -19.60 -12.24 14.92
CA LYS A 57 -19.41 -10.99 15.66
C LYS A 57 -18.06 -10.89 16.37
N GLU A 58 -17.37 -12.00 16.60
CA GLU A 58 -16.01 -12.00 17.15
C GLU A 58 -14.94 -11.66 16.11
N CYS A 59 -15.30 -11.68 14.81
CA CYS A 59 -14.43 -11.25 13.74
C CYS A 59 -14.52 -9.73 13.55
N VAL A 60 -13.48 -9.02 13.95
CA VAL A 60 -13.37 -7.57 13.77
C VAL A 60 -12.81 -7.30 12.37
N VAL A 61 -13.53 -6.54 11.55
CA VAL A 61 -13.13 -6.22 10.19
C VAL A 61 -12.91 -4.71 10.04
N PHE A 62 -11.81 -4.34 9.39
CA PHE A 62 -11.54 -2.99 8.92
C PHE A 62 -11.32 -3.01 7.42
N LYS A 63 -11.90 -2.06 6.68
CA LYS A 63 -11.65 -1.91 5.24
C LYS A 63 -10.77 -0.71 4.99
N LYS A 64 -9.52 -0.96 4.56
CA LYS A 64 -8.59 0.07 4.10
C LYS A 64 -8.91 0.44 2.66
N VAL A 65 -9.02 1.72 2.41
CA VAL A 65 -9.28 2.30 1.09
C VAL A 65 -8.22 3.31 0.71
N ASP A 66 -8.14 3.60 -0.58
CA ASP A 66 -7.25 4.62 -1.11
C ASP A 66 -7.68 6.02 -0.66
N SER A 67 -6.76 6.77 -0.08
CA SER A 67 -7.00 8.15 0.36
C SER A 67 -6.97 9.18 -0.79
N ALA A 68 -6.90 8.74 -2.06
CA ALA A 68 -7.20 9.54 -3.25
C ALA A 68 -8.55 9.17 -3.88
N LEU A 69 -9.39 8.43 -3.12
CA LEU A 69 -10.77 8.04 -3.48
C LEU A 69 -10.86 7.13 -4.72
N ARG A 70 -9.85 6.31 -5.00
CA ARG A 70 -9.82 5.33 -6.09
C ARG A 70 -10.32 3.97 -5.62
N GLY A 71 -10.71 3.13 -6.56
CA GLY A 71 -11.16 1.75 -6.33
C GLY A 71 -12.68 1.60 -6.35
N HIS A 72 -13.13 0.36 -6.21
CA HIS A 72 -14.54 -0.05 -6.24
C HIS A 72 -15.23 0.11 -4.89
N VAL A 73 -15.06 1.27 -4.25
CA VAL A 73 -15.40 1.54 -2.84
C VAL A 73 -16.82 1.13 -2.49
N VAL A 74 -17.82 1.59 -3.25
CA VAL A 74 -19.24 1.32 -2.96
C VAL A 74 -19.55 -0.16 -3.09
N ALA A 75 -19.09 -0.80 -4.17
CA ALA A 75 -19.34 -2.21 -4.42
C ALA A 75 -18.70 -3.11 -3.34
N GLU A 76 -17.46 -2.80 -2.95
CA GLU A 76 -16.76 -3.56 -1.90
C GLU A 76 -17.41 -3.37 -0.52
N ILE A 77 -17.86 -2.16 -0.17
CA ILE A 77 -18.57 -1.90 1.09
C ILE A 77 -19.89 -2.65 1.13
N ASN A 78 -20.69 -2.56 0.06
CA ASN A 78 -21.97 -3.27 0.00
C ASN A 78 -21.78 -4.79 0.14
N THR A 79 -20.77 -5.34 -0.55
CA THR A 79 -20.44 -6.76 -0.43
C THR A 79 -20.06 -7.13 1.01
N LEU A 80 -19.26 -6.30 1.70
CA LEU A 80 -18.90 -6.53 3.09
C LEU A 80 -20.11 -6.48 4.02
N LEU A 81 -21.05 -5.53 3.81
CA LEU A 81 -22.27 -5.46 4.60
C LEU A 81 -23.19 -6.67 4.36
N GLU A 82 -23.23 -7.21 3.13
CA GLU A 82 -24.02 -8.42 2.80
C GLU A 82 -23.45 -9.69 3.42
N HIS A 83 -22.11 -9.79 3.54
CA HIS A 83 -21.40 -11.00 3.97
C HIS A 83 -20.81 -10.92 5.38
N SER A 84 -21.15 -9.89 6.17
CA SER A 84 -20.66 -9.72 7.54
C SER A 84 -21.77 -9.47 8.55
N HIS A 85 -21.42 -9.36 9.82
CA HIS A 85 -22.38 -9.02 10.88
C HIS A 85 -22.68 -7.52 10.95
N TYR A 86 -21.95 -6.66 10.25
CA TYR A 86 -22.15 -5.21 10.26
C TYR A 86 -23.46 -4.81 9.57
N LYS A 87 -24.09 -3.73 10.09
CA LYS A 87 -25.37 -3.22 9.58
C LYS A 87 -25.25 -1.95 8.77
N LYS A 88 -24.16 -1.23 8.97
CA LYS A 88 -23.86 0.05 8.33
C LYS A 88 -22.36 0.22 8.18
N ALA A 89 -21.93 1.11 7.31
CA ALA A 89 -20.53 1.47 7.14
C ALA A 89 -20.34 2.98 7.36
N LEU A 90 -19.21 3.33 7.95
CA LEU A 90 -18.73 4.69 8.02
C LEU A 90 -17.51 4.81 7.09
N TYR A 91 -17.66 5.59 6.02
CA TYR A 91 -16.62 5.84 5.03
C TYR A 91 -15.86 7.13 5.36
N LEU A 92 -14.63 6.99 5.82
CA LEU A 92 -13.77 8.11 6.23
C LEU A 92 -12.39 7.99 5.57
N PRO A 93 -12.28 8.32 4.27
CA PRO A 93 -11.04 8.15 3.50
C PRO A 93 -9.96 9.19 3.80
N CYS A 94 -10.25 10.19 4.62
CA CYS A 94 -9.30 11.26 4.96
C CYS A 94 -8.11 10.74 5.78
N ASN A 95 -7.01 11.48 5.68
CA ASN A 95 -5.72 11.16 6.30
C ASN A 95 -5.05 12.50 6.66
N PRO A 96 -5.51 13.20 7.73
CA PRO A 96 -5.04 14.53 8.12
C PRO A 96 -3.53 14.59 8.30
N SER A 97 -2.89 13.53 8.82
CA SER A 97 -1.43 13.42 8.93
C SER A 97 -0.70 13.61 7.59
N LYS A 98 -1.41 13.39 6.47
CA LYS A 98 -0.91 13.53 5.09
C LYS A 98 -1.61 14.65 4.31
N GLY A 99 -2.22 15.61 5.02
CA GLY A 99 -2.91 16.75 4.41
C GLY A 99 -4.18 16.40 3.64
N ARG A 100 -4.81 15.25 3.92
CA ARG A 100 -6.05 14.79 3.28
C ARG A 100 -7.20 14.90 4.27
N ILE A 101 -8.10 15.84 4.04
CA ILE A 101 -9.16 16.22 5.00
C ILE A 101 -10.52 16.27 4.33
N ILE A 102 -11.57 16.15 5.16
CA ILE A 102 -12.96 16.42 4.78
C ILE A 102 -13.42 17.61 5.58
N ARG A 103 -13.90 18.65 4.87
CA ARG A 103 -14.47 19.85 5.47
C ARG A 103 -15.70 20.29 4.69
N ASP A 104 -16.83 20.47 5.39
CA ASP A 104 -18.13 20.80 4.79
C ASP A 104 -18.52 19.80 3.66
N GLY A 105 -18.24 18.49 3.86
CA GLY A 105 -18.49 17.43 2.90
C GLY A 105 -17.58 17.43 1.65
N ILE A 106 -16.61 18.34 1.59
CA ILE A 106 -15.66 18.47 0.48
C ILE A 106 -14.32 17.84 0.87
N TYR A 107 -13.77 17.03 -0.04
CA TYR A 107 -12.48 16.38 0.13
C TYR A 107 -11.33 17.23 -0.40
N TYR A 108 -10.33 17.45 0.42
CA TYR A 108 -9.14 18.23 0.10
C TYR A 108 -7.86 17.40 0.20
N ILE A 109 -6.91 17.72 -0.67
CA ILE A 109 -5.51 17.27 -0.58
C ILE A 109 -4.65 18.54 -0.50
N ASN A 110 -3.90 18.70 0.61
CA ASN A 110 -3.08 19.88 0.86
C ASN A 110 -3.85 21.21 0.64
N ASN A 111 -5.06 21.30 1.16
CA ASN A 111 -6.00 22.43 1.02
C ASN A 111 -6.48 22.69 -0.43
N VAL A 112 -6.24 21.81 -1.37
CA VAL A 112 -6.77 21.88 -2.74
C VAL A 112 -7.91 20.87 -2.86
N PRO A 113 -9.13 21.26 -3.33
CA PRO A 113 -10.18 20.29 -3.61
C PRO A 113 -9.67 19.21 -4.56
N ILE A 114 -9.97 17.93 -4.29
CA ILE A 114 -9.39 16.80 -5.04
C ILE A 114 -9.65 16.86 -6.53
N SER A 115 -10.81 17.39 -6.96
CA SER A 115 -11.14 17.58 -8.37
C SER A 115 -10.25 18.61 -9.09
N ASN A 116 -9.50 19.42 -8.34
CA ASN A 116 -8.56 20.41 -8.86
C ASN A 116 -7.10 19.93 -8.77
N THR A 117 -6.88 18.67 -8.45
CA THR A 117 -5.56 18.03 -8.39
C THR A 117 -5.36 17.10 -9.58
N ASP A 118 -4.17 16.55 -9.72
CA ASP A 118 -3.83 15.57 -10.78
C ASP A 118 -4.71 14.31 -10.70
N PHE A 119 -5.36 14.02 -9.58
CA PHE A 119 -6.31 12.91 -9.44
C PHE A 119 -7.58 13.08 -10.28
N SER A 120 -7.89 14.28 -10.73
CA SER A 120 -8.98 14.50 -11.70
C SER A 120 -8.69 13.88 -13.08
N PHE A 121 -7.43 13.57 -13.37
CA PHE A 121 -6.97 12.95 -14.60
C PHE A 121 -6.59 11.47 -14.43
N ASP A 122 -6.91 10.86 -13.28
CA ASP A 122 -6.69 9.42 -13.10
C ASP A 122 -7.46 8.65 -14.19
N PRO A 123 -6.80 7.72 -14.91
CA PRO A 123 -7.41 7.09 -16.09
C PRO A 123 -8.52 6.09 -15.73
N GLU A 124 -8.52 5.54 -14.51
CA GLU A 124 -9.46 4.52 -14.07
C GLU A 124 -10.50 5.09 -13.10
N PHE A 125 -10.07 5.96 -12.17
CA PHE A 125 -10.91 6.51 -11.10
C PHE A 125 -10.80 8.05 -11.02
N PRO A 126 -11.16 8.80 -12.06
CA PRO A 126 -11.00 10.24 -12.08
C PRO A 126 -11.80 10.93 -10.97
N ALA A 127 -11.16 11.89 -10.28
CA ALA A 127 -11.81 12.69 -9.26
C ALA A 127 -12.66 13.82 -9.90
N PHE A 128 -13.82 13.48 -10.46
CA PHE A 128 -14.71 14.41 -11.16
C PHE A 128 -15.41 15.43 -10.25
N SER A 129 -15.55 15.12 -8.95
CA SER A 129 -16.09 16.01 -7.92
C SER A 129 -15.28 15.89 -6.65
N SER A 130 -15.23 16.98 -5.88
CA SER A 130 -14.65 16.99 -4.51
C SER A 130 -15.71 16.74 -3.44
N SER A 131 -16.99 16.79 -3.75
CA SER A 131 -18.07 16.45 -2.84
C SER A 131 -18.17 14.94 -2.65
N LEU A 132 -18.06 14.46 -1.40
CA LEU A 132 -18.24 13.04 -1.10
C LEU A 132 -19.67 12.59 -1.37
N ALA A 133 -20.66 13.42 -1.09
CA ALA A 133 -22.07 13.11 -1.33
C ALA A 133 -22.38 12.96 -2.83
N GLU A 134 -21.68 13.70 -3.71
CA GLU A 134 -21.83 13.53 -5.17
C GLU A 134 -21.12 12.29 -5.68
N ARG A 135 -19.96 11.95 -5.13
CA ARG A 135 -19.18 10.77 -5.55
C ARG A 135 -19.72 9.46 -4.99
N PHE A 136 -20.18 9.49 -3.77
CA PHE A 136 -20.58 8.32 -3.00
C PHE A 136 -21.91 8.59 -2.25
N PRO A 137 -23.02 8.80 -2.99
CA PRO A 137 -24.30 9.24 -2.42
C PRO A 137 -24.87 8.24 -1.39
N ASP A 138 -24.53 6.96 -1.53
CA ASP A 138 -25.03 5.90 -0.66
C ASP A 138 -24.15 5.64 0.57
N LEU A 139 -23.02 6.35 0.70
CA LEU A 139 -22.10 6.17 1.83
C LEU A 139 -22.25 7.27 2.87
N THR A 140 -22.28 6.86 4.14
CA THR A 140 -22.20 7.79 5.27
C THR A 140 -20.75 8.19 5.49
N SER A 141 -20.48 9.49 5.51
CA SER A 141 -19.17 10.06 5.85
C SER A 141 -19.34 11.19 6.89
N ALA A 142 -18.21 11.62 7.46
CA ALA A 142 -18.17 12.71 8.40
C ALA A 142 -17.02 13.67 8.07
N ASP A 143 -17.12 14.92 8.47
CA ASP A 143 -16.02 15.88 8.40
C ASP A 143 -14.93 15.51 9.40
N ALA A 144 -13.69 15.54 8.94
CA ALA A 144 -12.50 15.37 9.77
C ALA A 144 -11.34 16.18 9.18
N VAL A 145 -10.85 17.13 9.95
CA VAL A 145 -9.76 18.03 9.56
C VAL A 145 -8.50 17.82 10.40
N SER A 146 -8.59 16.99 11.44
CA SER A 146 -7.50 16.66 12.36
C SER A 146 -7.57 15.20 12.79
N ASN A 147 -6.47 14.68 13.36
CA ASN A 147 -6.46 13.35 13.96
C ASN A 147 -7.38 13.26 15.18
N ASP A 148 -7.58 14.35 15.92
CA ASP A 148 -8.53 14.40 17.04
C ASP A 148 -9.98 14.22 16.54
N ASP A 149 -10.33 14.71 15.35
CA ASP A 149 -11.64 14.46 14.74
C ASP A 149 -11.79 12.98 14.40
N ILE A 150 -10.77 12.39 13.77
CA ILE A 150 -10.73 10.96 13.45
C ILE A 150 -10.90 10.11 14.71
N GLN A 151 -10.16 10.43 15.77
CA GLN A 151 -10.24 9.71 17.04
C GLN A 151 -11.65 9.74 17.62
N ARG A 152 -12.27 10.93 17.71
CA ARG A 152 -13.66 11.06 18.19
C ARG A 152 -14.66 10.28 17.35
N ILE A 153 -14.45 10.24 16.03
CA ILE A 153 -15.32 9.49 15.11
C ILE A 153 -15.14 7.99 15.31
N ALA A 154 -13.91 7.50 15.46
CA ALA A 154 -13.62 6.09 15.73
C ALA A 154 -14.22 5.63 17.06
N GLU A 155 -14.10 6.43 18.12
CA GLU A 155 -14.67 6.17 19.46
C GLU A 155 -16.21 6.16 19.46
N ALA A 156 -16.84 6.92 18.58
CA ALA A 156 -18.31 7.00 18.48
C ALA A 156 -18.92 5.84 17.66
N ALA A 157 -18.10 5.07 16.96
CA ALA A 157 -18.58 3.94 16.17
C ALA A 157 -19.02 2.79 17.07
N ASP A 158 -20.21 2.26 16.80
CA ASP A 158 -20.74 1.10 17.52
C ASP A 158 -20.28 -0.23 16.87
N SER A 159 -20.50 -1.33 17.56
CA SER A 159 -20.11 -2.67 17.10
C SER A 159 -20.82 -3.16 15.83
N GLU A 160 -21.87 -2.46 15.37
CA GLU A 160 -22.57 -2.78 14.13
C GLU A 160 -22.09 -1.90 12.95
N THR A 161 -21.11 -1.01 13.18
CA THR A 161 -20.53 -0.12 12.18
C THR A 161 -19.23 -0.67 11.62
N LEU A 162 -19.20 -0.97 10.31
CA LEU A 162 -17.96 -1.24 9.58
C LEU A 162 -17.20 0.05 9.39
N LEU A 163 -15.98 0.13 9.92
CA LEU A 163 -15.08 1.27 9.65
C LEU A 163 -14.34 1.05 8.33
N VAL A 164 -14.46 2.05 7.46
CA VAL A 164 -13.87 2.05 6.11
C VAL A 164 -13.08 3.35 5.92
N GLY A 165 -11.76 3.26 5.79
CA GLY A 165 -10.98 4.49 5.70
C GLY A 165 -9.50 4.32 5.41
N ALA A 166 -8.76 5.41 5.63
CA ALA A 166 -7.31 5.46 5.43
C ALA A 166 -6.54 5.11 6.72
N ALA A 167 -5.22 5.33 6.70
CA ALA A 167 -4.32 4.94 7.78
C ALA A 167 -4.65 5.60 9.12
N ASP A 168 -4.94 6.91 9.14
CA ASP A 168 -5.24 7.62 10.39
C ASP A 168 -6.50 7.07 11.08
N LEU A 169 -7.53 6.64 10.30
CA LEU A 169 -8.71 5.98 10.88
C LEU A 169 -8.37 4.61 11.46
N PHE A 170 -7.52 3.85 10.79
CA PHE A 170 -7.09 2.55 11.31
C PHE A 170 -6.28 2.71 12.60
N GLU A 171 -5.35 3.65 12.64
CA GLU A 171 -4.57 3.97 13.84
C GLU A 171 -5.49 4.35 15.01
N ALA A 172 -6.43 5.27 14.81
CA ALA A 172 -7.41 5.66 15.80
C ALA A 172 -8.28 4.47 16.25
N PHE A 173 -8.70 3.62 15.31
CA PHE A 173 -9.46 2.42 15.64
C PHE A 173 -8.65 1.45 16.51
N CYS A 174 -7.39 1.20 16.21
CA CYS A 174 -6.52 0.36 17.02
C CYS A 174 -6.38 0.91 18.46
N GLN A 175 -6.29 2.23 18.61
CA GLN A 175 -6.22 2.88 19.91
C GLN A 175 -7.51 2.68 20.75
N THR A 176 -8.68 2.55 20.10
CA THR A 176 -9.92 2.23 20.82
C THR A 176 -9.96 0.79 21.36
N LEU A 177 -9.21 -0.12 20.74
CA LEU A 177 -9.16 -1.53 21.12
C LEU A 177 -8.07 -1.83 22.16
N SER A 178 -7.05 -0.99 22.23
CA SER A 178 -5.90 -1.17 23.11
C SER A 178 -6.19 -0.54 24.48
N SER A 179 -6.07 -1.31 25.57
CA SER A 179 -5.80 -0.72 26.88
C SER A 179 -4.41 -0.08 26.83
N PRO A 180 -4.16 1.04 27.54
CA PRO A 180 -2.88 1.74 27.49
C PRO A 180 -1.75 0.76 27.85
N GLN A 181 -1.03 0.28 26.85
CA GLN A 181 0.17 -0.52 27.03
C GLN A 181 1.38 0.41 26.94
N THR A 182 2.26 0.22 27.90
CA THR A 182 3.62 0.74 27.98
C THR A 182 4.32 0.67 26.63
N GLU A 183 5.00 1.77 26.31
CA GLU A 183 5.92 1.97 25.21
C GLU A 183 6.61 0.66 24.79
N SER A 184 6.36 0.22 23.57
CA SER A 184 7.15 -0.83 22.95
C SER A 184 8.56 -0.29 22.79
N ALA A 185 9.51 -0.92 23.47
CA ALA A 185 10.92 -0.62 23.36
C ALA A 185 11.31 -0.68 21.89
N ASP A 186 11.95 0.39 21.40
CA ASP A 186 12.76 0.37 20.20
C ASP A 186 13.76 -0.80 20.36
N ALA A 187 13.41 -1.93 19.81
CA ALA A 187 14.39 -2.97 19.57
C ALA A 187 15.26 -2.43 18.43
N ASP A 188 16.38 -1.86 18.83
CA ASP A 188 17.51 -1.59 17.96
C ASP A 188 17.98 -2.96 17.43
N SER A 189 17.25 -3.48 16.45
CA SER A 189 17.64 -4.71 15.78
C SER A 189 18.81 -4.37 14.90
N ASP A 190 19.98 -4.83 15.35
CA ASP A 190 21.23 -4.87 14.63
C ASP A 190 20.94 -5.21 13.17
N HIS A 191 21.15 -4.25 12.28
CA HIS A 191 20.96 -4.43 10.86
C HIS A 191 21.98 -5.46 10.39
N THR A 192 21.56 -6.70 10.27
CA THR A 192 22.33 -7.67 9.47
C THR A 192 22.41 -7.04 8.09
N GLU A 193 23.58 -6.54 7.70
CA GLU A 193 23.84 -5.97 6.38
C GLU A 193 23.37 -6.99 5.37
N ALA A 194 22.35 -6.65 4.59
CA ALA A 194 21.87 -7.51 3.53
C ALA A 194 23.01 -7.71 2.55
N LEU A 195 23.31 -8.97 2.23
CA LEU A 195 24.37 -9.31 1.30
C LEU A 195 24.06 -8.86 -0.13
N ASN A 196 22.76 -8.64 -0.46
CA ASN A 196 22.30 -8.29 -1.79
C ASN A 196 21.14 -7.30 -1.72
N TYR A 197 21.19 -6.26 -2.55
CA TYR A 197 20.08 -5.30 -2.73
C TYR A 197 19.58 -5.30 -4.16
N ILE A 198 18.26 -5.35 -4.33
CA ILE A 198 17.57 -5.07 -5.59
C ILE A 198 16.62 -3.91 -5.33
N ILE A 199 16.90 -2.75 -5.90
CA ILE A 199 16.08 -1.53 -5.76
C ILE A 199 15.30 -1.32 -7.04
N ILE A 200 14.00 -1.07 -6.95
CA ILE A 200 13.12 -0.89 -8.10
C ILE A 200 12.46 0.49 -8.05
N GLN A 201 12.81 1.32 -9.02
CA GLN A 201 12.21 2.62 -9.27
C GLN A 201 11.34 2.56 -10.53
N GLY A 202 10.12 2.06 -10.37
CA GLY A 202 9.17 1.85 -11.47
C GLY A 202 8.36 3.09 -11.87
N SER A 203 8.59 4.25 -11.25
CA SER A 203 7.89 5.50 -11.55
C SER A 203 8.74 6.42 -12.44
N THR A 204 8.11 7.03 -13.46
CA THR A 204 8.75 8.07 -14.29
C THR A 204 9.03 9.38 -13.53
N GLN A 205 8.58 9.47 -12.28
CA GLN A 205 8.77 10.61 -11.38
C GLN A 205 9.64 10.26 -10.17
N SER A 206 10.23 9.06 -10.13
CA SER A 206 11.16 8.67 -9.06
C SER A 206 12.33 9.65 -9.00
N LYS A 207 12.76 9.97 -7.78
CA LYS A 207 13.97 10.77 -7.59
C LYS A 207 15.20 9.91 -7.89
N ASP A 208 16.23 10.50 -8.49
CA ASP A 208 17.53 9.86 -8.63
C ASP A 208 18.14 9.63 -7.23
N LEU A 209 18.49 8.40 -6.93
CA LEU A 209 19.09 7.98 -5.66
C LEU A 209 20.60 7.71 -5.80
N SER A 210 21.17 7.82 -6.99
CA SER A 210 22.57 7.43 -7.29
C SER A 210 23.61 8.21 -6.49
N ASP A 211 23.28 9.44 -6.06
CA ASP A 211 24.16 10.31 -5.28
C ASP A 211 24.02 10.15 -3.76
N THR A 212 23.14 9.25 -3.29
CA THR A 212 22.94 9.00 -1.85
C THR A 212 24.12 8.28 -1.21
N GLU A 213 24.29 8.44 0.11
CA GLU A 213 25.32 7.72 0.85
C GLU A 213 25.07 6.21 0.82
N PHE A 214 23.81 5.79 0.90
CA PHE A 214 23.40 4.40 0.80
C PHE A 214 23.88 3.73 -0.51
N PHE A 215 23.71 4.39 -1.66
CA PHE A 215 24.17 3.85 -2.95
C PHE A 215 25.69 3.68 -3.00
N ARG A 216 26.43 4.66 -2.49
CA ARG A 216 27.90 4.61 -2.45
C ARG A 216 28.40 3.53 -1.49
N HIS A 217 27.82 3.46 -0.29
CA HIS A 217 28.21 2.48 0.75
C HIS A 217 28.02 1.05 0.27
N HIS A 218 26.87 0.78 -0.33
CA HIS A 218 26.51 -0.57 -0.81
C HIS A 218 26.96 -0.86 -2.26
N ASN A 219 27.70 0.04 -2.91
CA ASN A 219 28.18 -0.11 -4.30
C ASN A 219 27.03 -0.47 -5.28
N ILE A 220 25.89 0.23 -5.19
CA ILE A 220 24.71 -0.07 -5.99
C ILE A 220 24.90 0.42 -7.42
N GLN A 221 24.74 -0.48 -8.39
CA GLN A 221 24.83 -0.19 -9.81
C GLN A 221 23.43 0.11 -10.36
N THR A 222 23.28 1.22 -11.08
CA THR A 222 22.03 1.56 -11.75
C THR A 222 21.94 0.87 -13.11
N CYS A 223 20.90 0.08 -13.33
CA CYS A 223 20.55 -0.53 -14.60
C CYS A 223 19.28 0.15 -15.13
N GLN A 224 19.45 1.04 -16.11
CA GLN A 224 18.29 1.69 -16.74
C GLN A 224 17.70 0.77 -17.80
N MET A 225 16.37 0.63 -17.79
CA MET A 225 15.62 -0.10 -18.81
C MET A 225 15.90 0.50 -20.20
N PRO A 226 16.35 -0.30 -21.19
CA PRO A 226 16.57 0.19 -22.54
C PRO A 226 15.28 0.68 -23.22
N ASP A 227 15.44 1.62 -24.16
CA ASP A 227 14.29 2.21 -24.86
C ASP A 227 13.41 1.16 -25.57
N ASP A 228 14.01 0.15 -26.19
CA ASP A 228 13.27 -0.90 -26.87
C ASP A 228 12.46 -1.78 -25.91
N VAL A 229 12.97 -2.04 -24.70
CA VAL A 229 12.23 -2.74 -23.62
C VAL A 229 11.12 -1.83 -23.09
N PHE A 230 11.41 -0.57 -22.86
CA PHE A 230 10.42 0.42 -22.44
C PHE A 230 9.25 0.53 -23.44
N ASP A 231 9.54 0.41 -24.73
CA ASP A 231 8.56 0.49 -25.82
C ASP A 231 7.88 -0.86 -26.12
N GLY A 232 8.17 -1.93 -25.37
CA GLY A 232 7.42 -3.18 -25.40
C GLY A 232 8.17 -4.41 -25.90
N ARG A 233 9.50 -4.35 -26.04
CA ARG A 233 10.30 -5.53 -26.39
C ARG A 233 10.54 -6.41 -25.16
N ASP A 234 10.15 -7.66 -25.26
CA ASP A 234 10.31 -8.65 -24.18
C ASP A 234 11.73 -9.22 -24.18
N ARG A 235 12.58 -8.78 -23.23
CA ARG A 235 13.92 -9.33 -22.95
C ARG A 235 14.43 -8.86 -21.58
N THR A 236 15.30 -9.66 -20.97
CA THR A 236 15.91 -9.39 -19.65
C THR A 236 17.45 -9.33 -19.69
N ASP A 237 18.07 -9.41 -20.85
CA ASP A 237 19.54 -9.40 -21.02
C ASP A 237 20.20 -8.01 -20.75
N TRP A 238 19.39 -6.99 -20.46
CA TRP A 238 19.85 -5.65 -20.09
C TRP A 238 20.20 -5.53 -18.60
N ILE A 239 19.93 -6.55 -17.80
CA ILE A 239 20.16 -6.53 -16.36
C ILE A 239 21.57 -7.05 -16.08
N SER A 240 22.34 -6.26 -15.29
CA SER A 240 23.62 -6.75 -14.76
C SER A 240 23.36 -7.86 -13.75
N ARG A 241 24.03 -8.99 -13.91
CA ARG A 241 23.92 -10.12 -12.97
C ARG A 241 25.02 -10.01 -11.92
N GLY A 242 24.61 -10.09 -10.65
CA GLY A 242 25.49 -10.05 -9.49
C GLY A 242 25.71 -8.65 -8.90
N GLY A 243 25.90 -8.62 -7.59
CA GLY A 243 26.03 -7.39 -6.80
C GLY A 243 24.71 -6.68 -6.52
N ASN A 244 24.82 -5.49 -5.96
CA ASN A 244 23.68 -4.64 -5.60
C ASN A 244 23.25 -3.80 -6.81
N ILE A 245 21.97 -3.83 -7.15
CA ILE A 245 21.47 -3.17 -8.35
C ILE A 245 20.23 -2.32 -8.08
N CYS A 246 20.11 -1.23 -8.86
CA CYS A 246 18.90 -0.42 -8.93
C CYS A 246 18.35 -0.47 -10.35
N LEU A 247 17.14 -1.01 -10.52
CA LEU A 247 16.43 -1.01 -11.78
C LEU A 247 15.61 0.26 -11.92
N THR A 248 15.84 1.00 -13.01
CA THR A 248 15.14 2.26 -13.28
C THR A 248 14.48 2.24 -14.66
N ILE A 249 13.46 3.08 -14.85
CA ILE A 249 12.84 3.32 -16.17
C ILE A 249 13.27 4.68 -16.73
N PRO A 250 13.21 4.87 -18.06
CA PRO A 250 13.48 6.18 -18.68
C PRO A 250 12.58 7.26 -18.10
N GLN A 251 13.18 8.33 -17.61
CA GLN A 251 12.47 9.44 -16.96
C GLN A 251 11.75 10.32 -18.00
N LYS A 252 10.63 10.93 -17.56
CA LYS A 252 9.84 11.90 -18.38
C LYS A 252 9.26 11.35 -19.68
N ARG A 253 9.21 10.03 -19.85
CA ARG A 253 8.53 9.35 -20.95
C ARG A 253 7.22 8.75 -20.47
N LYS A 254 6.21 8.70 -21.36
CA LYS A 254 4.96 7.96 -21.11
C LYS A 254 5.11 6.56 -21.69
N GLY A 255 5.07 5.55 -20.86
CA GLY A 255 5.06 4.13 -21.25
C GLY A 255 3.70 3.49 -21.01
N ASN A 256 3.52 2.27 -21.50
CA ASN A 256 2.36 1.45 -21.17
C ASN A 256 2.53 0.90 -19.74
N PRO A 257 1.67 1.28 -18.78
CA PRO A 257 1.84 0.87 -17.37
C PRO A 257 1.80 -0.64 -17.15
N GLN A 258 0.98 -1.36 -17.91
CA GLN A 258 0.87 -2.82 -17.79
C GLN A 258 2.15 -3.51 -18.28
N TRP A 259 2.69 -3.03 -19.39
CA TRP A 259 3.95 -3.53 -19.93
C TRP A 259 5.12 -3.25 -18.98
N LEU A 260 5.24 -2.02 -18.46
CA LEU A 260 6.32 -1.64 -17.56
C LEU A 260 6.32 -2.46 -16.27
N LYS A 261 5.15 -2.69 -15.67
CA LYS A 261 5.00 -3.57 -14.49
C LYS A 261 5.51 -4.97 -14.78
N ARG A 262 5.09 -5.54 -15.91
CA ARG A 262 5.50 -6.87 -16.33
C ARG A 262 7.02 -6.95 -16.58
N ALA A 263 7.58 -6.02 -17.36
CA ALA A 263 9.01 -6.00 -17.66
C ALA A 263 9.88 -5.88 -16.40
N MET A 264 9.45 -5.08 -15.40
CA MET A 264 10.13 -5.02 -14.10
C MET A 264 9.99 -6.31 -13.31
N ALA A 265 8.81 -6.93 -13.31
CA ALA A 265 8.59 -8.21 -12.63
C ALA A 265 9.43 -9.34 -13.23
N ASP A 266 9.49 -9.43 -14.56
CA ASP A 266 10.32 -10.40 -15.27
C ASP A 266 11.82 -10.19 -15.00
N ALA A 267 12.25 -8.91 -14.92
CA ALA A 267 13.61 -8.54 -14.56
C ALA A 267 14.00 -9.01 -13.16
N VAL A 268 13.15 -8.72 -12.16
CA VAL A 268 13.41 -9.12 -10.76
C VAL A 268 13.33 -10.65 -10.62
N ASN A 269 12.35 -11.27 -11.28
CA ASN A 269 12.23 -12.73 -11.27
C ASN A 269 13.48 -13.43 -11.84
N ALA A 270 14.06 -12.88 -12.91
CA ALA A 270 15.32 -13.40 -13.48
C ALA A 270 16.51 -13.23 -12.53
N LEU A 271 16.55 -12.19 -11.69
CA LEU A 271 17.61 -11.97 -10.71
C LEU A 271 17.49 -12.88 -9.49
N VAL A 272 16.27 -13.10 -9.01
CA VAL A 272 16.00 -13.87 -7.81
C VAL A 272 16.04 -15.37 -8.07
N ASN A 273 15.50 -15.83 -9.18
CA ASN A 273 15.34 -17.26 -9.49
C ASN A 273 16.43 -17.87 -10.38
N ASP A 274 17.44 -17.07 -10.80
CA ASP A 274 18.53 -17.56 -11.68
C ASP A 274 19.61 -18.37 -10.93
N SER A 275 19.55 -18.43 -9.61
CA SER A 275 20.51 -19.16 -8.78
C SER A 275 20.01 -20.55 -8.39
N SER A 276 20.91 -21.53 -8.33
CA SER A 276 20.62 -22.87 -7.77
C SER A 276 20.43 -22.87 -6.25
N THR A 277 20.59 -21.71 -5.60
CA THR A 277 20.40 -21.48 -4.18
C THR A 277 19.28 -20.47 -3.96
N GLU A 278 18.52 -20.62 -2.88
CA GLU A 278 17.53 -19.65 -2.46
C GLU A 278 18.17 -18.26 -2.35
N TRP A 279 17.59 -17.29 -3.07
CA TRP A 279 18.09 -15.91 -3.03
C TRP A 279 17.83 -15.29 -1.66
N GLN A 280 18.84 -14.61 -1.13
CA GLN A 280 18.78 -13.91 0.14
C GLN A 280 19.24 -12.47 -0.04
N GLY A 281 18.44 -11.54 0.45
CA GLY A 281 18.74 -10.11 0.35
C GLY A 281 17.54 -9.23 0.63
N THR A 282 17.64 -7.98 0.22
CA THR A 282 16.57 -6.99 0.39
C THR A 282 16.10 -6.45 -0.97
N ILE A 283 14.81 -6.59 -1.24
CA ILE A 283 14.14 -5.98 -2.39
C ILE A 283 13.44 -4.71 -1.94
N ILE A 284 13.82 -3.56 -2.50
CA ILE A 284 13.24 -2.25 -2.17
C ILE A 284 12.38 -1.80 -3.36
N ILE A 285 11.07 -1.63 -3.15
CA ILE A 285 10.13 -1.37 -4.25
C ILE A 285 9.36 -0.09 -4.03
N GLU A 286 9.43 0.81 -5.01
CA GLU A 286 8.60 2.01 -5.09
C GLU A 286 7.36 1.77 -5.93
N GLY A 287 6.18 1.93 -5.32
CA GLY A 287 4.88 1.88 -5.98
C GLY A 287 4.17 0.53 -5.90
N GLY A 288 2.89 0.56 -5.48
CA GLY A 288 2.07 -0.62 -5.19
C GLY A 288 1.86 -1.54 -6.39
N ALA A 289 1.54 -0.96 -7.54
CA ALA A 289 1.28 -1.76 -8.74
C ALA A 289 2.53 -2.53 -9.23
N THR A 290 3.73 -1.92 -9.08
CA THR A 290 5.01 -2.57 -9.37
C THR A 290 5.31 -3.65 -8.34
N ALA A 291 5.08 -3.37 -7.06
CA ALA A 291 5.27 -4.34 -5.98
C ALA A 291 4.38 -5.58 -6.17
N CYS A 292 3.08 -5.37 -6.43
CA CYS A 292 2.14 -6.46 -6.69
C CYS A 292 2.61 -7.36 -7.84
N ALA A 293 3.01 -6.76 -8.97
CA ALA A 293 3.50 -7.51 -10.14
C ALA A 293 4.76 -8.33 -9.82
N ILE A 294 5.74 -7.74 -9.12
CA ILE A 294 6.97 -8.40 -8.72
C ILE A 294 6.70 -9.56 -7.76
N LEU A 295 5.98 -9.31 -6.66
CA LEU A 295 5.73 -10.32 -5.65
C LEU A 295 4.89 -11.48 -6.20
N THR A 296 3.95 -11.19 -7.11
CA THR A 296 3.19 -12.21 -7.84
C THR A 296 4.10 -13.06 -8.72
N ALA A 297 5.01 -12.44 -9.48
CA ALA A 297 5.96 -13.17 -10.35
C ALA A 297 6.94 -14.04 -9.55
N LEU A 298 7.34 -13.61 -8.36
CA LEU A 298 8.16 -14.38 -7.42
C LEU A 298 7.37 -15.50 -6.72
N GLY A 299 6.03 -15.46 -6.75
CA GLY A 299 5.16 -16.38 -6.01
C GLY A 299 5.13 -16.09 -4.50
N TRP A 300 5.61 -14.93 -4.06
CA TRP A 300 5.65 -14.56 -2.66
C TRP A 300 4.29 -13.99 -2.22
N LYS A 301 3.67 -14.62 -1.21
CA LYS A 301 2.29 -14.31 -0.80
C LYS A 301 2.15 -13.97 0.68
N ASP A 302 2.97 -14.58 1.53
CA ASP A 302 2.87 -14.44 2.98
C ASP A 302 4.09 -13.69 3.50
N PHE A 303 3.85 -12.67 4.31
CA PHE A 303 4.87 -11.77 4.83
C PHE A 303 4.68 -11.53 6.32
N GLU A 304 5.78 -11.43 7.04
CA GLU A 304 5.80 -10.94 8.41
C GLU A 304 6.30 -9.50 8.43
N VAL A 305 5.67 -8.66 9.23
CA VAL A 305 6.13 -7.27 9.42
C VAL A 305 7.31 -7.28 10.37
N GLU A 306 8.41 -6.64 9.98
CA GLU A 306 9.56 -6.47 10.86
C GLU A 306 9.58 -5.10 11.51
N LYS A 307 9.37 -4.04 10.72
CA LYS A 307 9.28 -2.67 11.22
C LYS A 307 8.69 -1.70 10.21
N GLU A 308 8.17 -0.60 10.69
CA GLU A 308 7.94 0.61 9.92
C GLU A 308 9.20 1.48 9.95
N ILE A 309 9.81 1.75 8.78
CA ILE A 309 11.04 2.54 8.65
C ILE A 309 10.72 4.04 8.68
N ALA A 310 9.64 4.40 8.01
CA ALA A 310 9.07 5.74 7.96
C ALA A 310 7.56 5.60 7.69
N PRO A 311 6.73 6.62 7.95
CA PRO A 311 5.29 6.53 7.71
C PRO A 311 4.94 5.96 6.33
N GLY A 312 4.41 4.73 6.30
CA GLY A 312 4.06 3.98 5.10
C GLY A 312 5.24 3.34 4.35
N VAL A 313 6.47 3.38 4.89
CA VAL A 313 7.63 2.64 4.40
C VAL A 313 7.88 1.47 5.33
N VAL A 314 7.54 0.28 4.90
CA VAL A 314 7.49 -0.90 5.78
C VAL A 314 8.45 -1.98 5.30
N MET A 315 9.22 -2.52 6.24
CA MET A 315 10.05 -3.70 6.03
C MET A 315 9.25 -4.94 6.39
N LEU A 316 9.18 -5.83 5.42
CA LEU A 316 8.52 -7.12 5.52
C LEU A 316 9.56 -8.23 5.33
N ARG A 317 9.31 -9.40 5.92
CA ARG A 317 10.11 -10.60 5.74
C ARG A 317 9.33 -11.69 5.00
N HIS A 318 9.99 -12.35 4.07
CA HIS A 318 9.53 -13.56 3.41
C HIS A 318 10.67 -14.58 3.39
N GLY A 319 10.55 -15.67 4.17
CA GLY A 319 11.65 -16.63 4.37
C GLY A 319 12.90 -15.93 4.92
N ASN A 320 14.00 -16.02 4.17
CA ASN A 320 15.29 -15.39 4.49
C ASN A 320 15.52 -14.06 3.76
N SER A 321 14.51 -13.54 3.09
CA SER A 321 14.59 -12.30 2.31
C SER A 321 13.73 -11.19 2.90
N HIS A 322 14.15 -9.94 2.70
CA HIS A 322 13.43 -8.76 3.14
C HIS A 322 12.83 -8.00 1.96
N ILE A 323 11.71 -7.37 2.19
CA ILE A 323 11.05 -6.51 1.22
C ILE A 323 10.75 -5.18 1.90
N ILE A 324 11.21 -4.08 1.30
CA ILE A 324 10.82 -2.74 1.73
C ILE A 324 9.86 -2.17 0.69
N LEU A 325 8.63 -1.90 1.14
CA LEU A 325 7.57 -1.34 0.29
C LEU A 325 7.33 0.12 0.62
N LYS A 326 7.16 0.94 -0.41
CA LYS A 326 6.81 2.35 -0.30
C LYS A 326 5.73 2.72 -1.31
N PRO A 327 4.62 3.39 -0.89
CA PRO A 327 3.70 4.03 -1.83
C PRO A 327 4.43 5.06 -2.70
N GLY A 328 4.09 5.14 -3.98
CA GLY A 328 4.80 6.00 -4.93
C GLY A 328 4.87 7.48 -4.52
N SER A 329 3.82 7.99 -3.87
CA SER A 329 3.71 9.40 -3.44
C SER A 329 4.34 9.71 -2.08
N TYR A 330 4.87 8.72 -1.35
CA TYR A 330 5.42 8.94 0.00
C TYR A 330 6.93 9.17 -0.05
N PRO A 331 7.51 9.92 0.93
CA PRO A 331 8.96 10.02 1.07
C PRO A 331 9.55 8.70 1.61
N TRP A 332 10.82 8.46 1.34
CA TRP A 332 11.56 7.30 1.86
C TRP A 332 11.94 7.43 3.35
N GLY A 333 11.72 8.59 3.97
CA GLY A 333 12.31 8.89 5.27
C GLY A 333 13.82 8.92 5.17
N LYS A 334 14.51 8.32 6.14
CA LYS A 334 15.99 8.30 6.22
C LYS A 334 16.61 7.04 5.61
N LEU A 335 15.85 6.25 4.85
CA LEU A 335 16.35 4.96 4.34
C LEU A 335 17.60 5.09 3.45
N PHE A 336 17.71 6.18 2.72
CA PHE A 336 18.81 6.43 1.78
C PHE A 336 19.76 7.56 2.20
N ASP A 337 19.60 8.08 3.43
CA ASP A 337 20.48 9.11 3.99
C ASP A 337 21.86 8.55 4.37
#